data_a0c63a5f80b20ee0a5eeaae1f5fb9cb2
#
_entry.id   a0c63a5f80b20ee0a5eeaae1f5fb9cb2
#
_cell.length_a   1.000
_cell.length_b   1.000
_cell.length_c   1.000
_cell.angle_alpha   90.00
_cell.angle_beta   90.00
_cell.angle_gamma   90.00
#
_symmetry.space_group_name_H-M   'P 1'
#
loop_
_entity.id
_entity.type
_entity.pdbx_description
1 polymer ?
#
loop_
_entity_poly.entity_id
_entity_poly.type
_entity_poly.pdbx_seq_one_letter_code
_entity_poly.pdbx_strand_id
1 'polypeptide(L)'
;MPRSKCNLYDSGTRVPLAIRFPGPAKEGVTRRDLVNLIDLAPTFLTAGGVEIPEEMSGHPLQSLPETGAAVPRDFVVTGFERHIICRRDGVGYPARCIRTNSFAYIRNYEPDRWPAGDPDFVSSHQGFLGDCDRGATKEFLMSNSSETRIAPYYRLSFGRRPPEELYDMERDPHQLRNLAEEKNFAEVKSSLRQKMEDYLRATGDPRMQGQSPWDDYDFTDKRIFGNPRWREEGLSLPSVILDPRPLPVR
;
A
#
# COMPACT_ATOMS: atom_id res chain seq x y z
N MET A 1 -4.98 8.20 -8.80
CA MET A 1 -5.48 9.19 -7.81
C MET A 1 -4.52 9.24 -6.63
N PRO A 2 -4.28 10.43 -6.06
CA PRO A 2 -3.50 10.55 -4.82
C PRO A 2 -4.11 9.69 -3.69
N ARG A 3 -3.27 9.15 -2.82
CA ARG A 3 -3.63 8.27 -1.69
C ARG A 3 -4.37 6.97 -2.05
N SER A 4 -4.46 6.59 -3.31
CA SER A 4 -5.08 5.32 -3.74
C SER A 4 -4.01 4.31 -4.12
N LYS A 5 -3.79 4.04 -5.40
CA LYS A 5 -2.74 3.13 -5.87
C LYS A 5 -1.38 3.42 -5.19
N CYS A 6 -0.64 2.39 -4.83
CA CYS A 6 0.65 2.45 -4.12
C CYS A 6 0.58 3.04 -2.71
N ASN A 7 -0.57 2.95 -2.06
CA ASN A 7 -0.77 3.38 -0.67
C ASN A 7 -1.50 2.30 0.13
N LEU A 8 -1.31 2.32 1.44
CA LEU A 8 -1.93 1.37 2.36
C LEU A 8 -3.25 1.86 2.98
N TYR A 9 -3.79 2.97 2.49
CA TYR A 9 -5.14 3.42 2.84
C TYR A 9 -6.21 2.56 2.16
N ASP A 10 -7.42 2.51 2.70
CA ASP A 10 -8.54 1.75 2.12
C ASP A 10 -8.75 2.04 0.64
N SER A 11 -8.59 3.29 0.23
CA SER A 11 -8.69 3.68 -1.19
C SER A 11 -7.63 3.04 -2.11
N GLY A 12 -6.53 2.54 -1.53
CA GLY A 12 -5.45 1.86 -2.25
C GLY A 12 -5.47 0.34 -2.10
N THR A 13 -6.06 -0.18 -1.04
CA THR A 13 -6.00 -1.61 -0.70
C THR A 13 -7.35 -2.31 -0.80
N ARG A 14 -8.46 -1.59 -0.62
CA ARG A 14 -9.80 -2.15 -0.71
C ARG A 14 -10.24 -2.23 -2.17
N VAL A 15 -10.20 -3.43 -2.73
CA VAL A 15 -10.64 -3.71 -4.11
C VAL A 15 -11.93 -4.53 -4.11
N PRO A 16 -12.82 -4.36 -5.10
CA PRO A 16 -14.02 -5.17 -5.21
C PRO A 16 -13.63 -6.62 -5.54
N LEU A 17 -14.30 -7.57 -4.89
CA LEU A 17 -14.16 -8.99 -5.15
C LEU A 17 -15.54 -9.61 -5.33
N ALA A 18 -15.75 -10.27 -6.46
CA ALA A 18 -16.94 -11.08 -6.73
C ALA A 18 -16.51 -12.51 -7.08
N ILE A 19 -17.12 -13.49 -6.41
CA ILE A 19 -16.81 -14.90 -6.61
C ILE A 19 -18.10 -15.66 -6.84
N ARG A 20 -18.08 -16.59 -7.80
CA ARG A 20 -19.09 -17.62 -7.99
C ARG A 20 -18.45 -18.98 -7.70
N PHE A 21 -18.93 -19.64 -6.66
CA PHE A 21 -18.55 -21.03 -6.38
C PHE A 21 -19.44 -22.01 -7.13
N PRO A 22 -18.92 -23.18 -7.56
CA PRO A 22 -19.75 -24.27 -8.06
C PRO A 22 -20.61 -24.82 -6.92
N GLY A 23 -21.85 -25.25 -7.24
CA GLY A 23 -22.77 -25.82 -6.28
C GLY A 23 -23.88 -24.86 -5.80
N PRO A 24 -24.61 -25.20 -4.74
CA PRO A 24 -25.82 -24.49 -4.29
C PRO A 24 -25.51 -23.21 -3.50
N ALA A 25 -24.44 -22.50 -3.81
CA ALA A 25 -24.11 -21.21 -3.18
C ALA A 25 -25.27 -20.22 -3.34
N LYS A 26 -25.66 -19.54 -2.28
CA LYS A 26 -26.67 -18.47 -2.33
C LYS A 26 -26.20 -17.35 -3.26
N GLU A 27 -26.99 -17.09 -4.30
CA GLU A 27 -26.75 -15.97 -5.20
C GLU A 27 -27.08 -14.63 -4.53
N GLY A 28 -26.37 -13.55 -4.93
CA GLY A 28 -26.68 -12.19 -4.50
C GLY A 28 -26.27 -11.85 -3.05
N VAL A 29 -25.43 -12.65 -2.43
CA VAL A 29 -24.95 -12.39 -1.06
C VAL A 29 -23.81 -11.38 -1.08
N THR A 30 -23.94 -10.30 -0.30
CA THR A 30 -22.84 -9.36 -0.02
C THR A 30 -22.24 -9.67 1.34
N ARG A 31 -20.90 -9.85 1.37
CA ARG A 31 -20.14 -10.14 2.58
C ARG A 31 -19.25 -8.94 2.95
N ARG A 32 -19.00 -8.81 4.27
CA ARG A 32 -18.13 -7.76 4.82
C ARG A 32 -16.93 -8.33 5.56
N ASP A 33 -16.64 -9.60 5.36
CA ASP A 33 -15.50 -10.27 5.98
C ASP A 33 -14.19 -9.67 5.45
N LEU A 34 -13.17 -9.73 6.31
CA LEU A 34 -11.82 -9.32 5.92
C LEU A 34 -11.20 -10.41 5.05
N VAL A 35 -11.09 -10.14 3.76
CA VAL A 35 -10.48 -11.02 2.75
C VAL A 35 -9.20 -10.37 2.26
N ASN A 36 -8.17 -11.17 2.04
CA ASN A 36 -6.91 -10.72 1.44
C ASN A 36 -6.67 -11.45 0.11
N LEU A 37 -5.95 -10.84 -0.82
CA LEU A 37 -5.63 -11.47 -2.12
C LEU A 37 -4.81 -12.76 -1.98
N ILE A 38 -4.08 -12.95 -0.88
CA ILE A 38 -3.38 -14.21 -0.57
C ILE A 38 -4.36 -15.39 -0.40
N ASP A 39 -5.64 -15.12 -0.18
CA ASP A 39 -6.68 -16.15 -0.03
C ASP A 39 -7.11 -16.74 -1.36
N LEU A 40 -6.81 -16.09 -2.49
CA LEU A 40 -7.23 -16.55 -3.81
C LEU A 40 -6.52 -17.83 -4.24
N ALA A 41 -5.21 -17.95 -4.00
CA ALA A 41 -4.45 -19.14 -4.38
C ALA A 41 -4.96 -20.40 -3.66
N PRO A 42 -5.08 -20.44 -2.30
CA PRO A 42 -5.66 -21.58 -1.61
C PRO A 42 -7.12 -21.83 -2.01
N THR A 43 -7.89 -20.79 -2.36
CA THR A 43 -9.26 -20.92 -2.88
C THR A 43 -9.29 -21.69 -4.19
N PHE A 44 -8.39 -21.39 -5.13
CA PHE A 44 -8.31 -22.09 -6.41
C PHE A 44 -7.82 -23.53 -6.26
N LEU A 45 -6.84 -23.77 -5.39
CA LEU A 45 -6.36 -25.13 -5.10
C LEU A 45 -7.48 -26.00 -4.51
N THR A 46 -8.22 -25.48 -3.54
CA THR A 46 -9.38 -26.16 -2.95
C THR A 46 -10.46 -26.45 -4.00
N ALA A 47 -10.77 -25.50 -4.88
CA ALA A 47 -11.72 -25.70 -5.95
C ALA A 47 -11.29 -26.77 -6.96
N GLY A 48 -9.98 -26.93 -7.16
CA GLY A 48 -9.37 -27.95 -8.02
C GLY A 48 -9.14 -29.30 -7.32
N GLY A 49 -9.48 -29.44 -6.04
CA GLY A 49 -9.22 -30.67 -5.27
C GLY A 49 -7.72 -30.91 -5.00
N VAL A 50 -6.92 -29.84 -4.99
CA VAL A 50 -5.47 -29.89 -4.77
C VAL A 50 -5.18 -29.46 -3.33
N GLU A 51 -4.25 -30.15 -2.68
CA GLU A 51 -3.79 -29.83 -1.33
C GLU A 51 -3.11 -28.45 -1.28
N ILE A 52 -3.39 -27.69 -0.22
CA ILE A 52 -2.80 -26.37 -0.01
C ILE A 52 -1.41 -26.55 0.63
N PRO A 53 -0.31 -26.07 0.01
CA PRO A 53 1.01 -26.09 0.62
C PRO A 53 1.06 -25.38 1.97
N GLU A 54 1.84 -25.92 2.91
CA GLU A 54 1.98 -25.37 4.28
C GLU A 54 2.51 -23.92 4.30
N GLU A 55 3.30 -23.54 3.30
CA GLU A 55 3.86 -22.20 3.17
C GLU A 55 2.82 -21.13 2.79
N MET A 56 1.62 -21.53 2.35
CA MET A 56 0.55 -20.61 2.03
C MET A 56 -0.16 -20.13 3.29
N SER A 57 -0.01 -18.86 3.62
CA SER A 57 -0.64 -18.22 4.79
C SER A 57 -2.07 -17.76 4.55
N GLY A 58 -2.58 -17.84 3.32
CA GLY A 58 -3.97 -17.52 2.97
C GLY A 58 -4.94 -18.61 3.38
N HIS A 59 -6.23 -18.26 3.43
CA HIS A 59 -7.32 -19.22 3.78
C HIS A 59 -8.29 -19.35 2.61
N PRO A 60 -8.72 -20.58 2.27
CA PRO A 60 -9.67 -20.79 1.17
C PRO A 60 -11.03 -20.15 1.48
N LEU A 61 -11.56 -19.40 0.54
CA LEU A 61 -12.81 -18.66 0.71
C LEU A 61 -14.06 -19.55 0.68
N GLN A 62 -13.94 -20.83 0.29
CA GLN A 62 -15.00 -21.83 0.42
C GLN A 62 -15.36 -22.12 1.87
N SER A 63 -14.45 -21.87 2.82
CA SER A 63 -14.73 -21.95 4.25
C SER A 63 -15.57 -20.80 4.76
N LEU A 64 -15.87 -19.79 3.93
CA LEU A 64 -16.88 -18.77 4.21
C LEU A 64 -18.24 -19.44 4.28
N PRO A 65 -18.83 -19.60 5.48
CA PRO A 65 -20.01 -20.43 5.61
C PRO A 65 -21.18 -19.83 4.84
N GLU A 66 -21.98 -20.69 4.29
CA GLU A 66 -23.26 -20.35 3.66
C GLU A 66 -24.24 -19.65 4.62
N THR A 67 -24.02 -19.70 5.91
CA THR A 67 -24.93 -19.33 6.99
C THR A 67 -24.43 -18.26 7.96
N GLY A 68 -23.51 -17.39 7.55
CA GLY A 68 -23.17 -16.20 8.34
C GLY A 68 -22.11 -16.38 9.43
N ALA A 69 -21.44 -17.53 9.54
CA ALA A 69 -20.23 -17.61 10.35
C ALA A 69 -19.10 -16.77 9.70
N ALA A 70 -18.35 -16.06 10.52
CA ALA A 70 -17.26 -15.19 10.06
C ALA A 70 -16.10 -16.03 9.48
N VAL A 71 -15.35 -15.45 8.54
CA VAL A 71 -13.99 -15.92 8.27
C VAL A 71 -13.27 -15.97 9.62
N PRO A 72 -12.47 -16.99 9.91
CA PRO A 72 -11.71 -17.08 11.17
C PRO A 72 -10.55 -16.07 11.21
N ARG A 73 -10.82 -14.84 10.84
CA ARG A 73 -9.84 -13.75 10.72
C ARG A 73 -10.47 -12.43 11.15
N ASP A 74 -9.84 -11.79 12.12
CA ASP A 74 -10.26 -10.48 12.64
C ASP A 74 -9.39 -9.32 12.12
N PHE A 75 -8.37 -9.61 11.30
CA PHE A 75 -7.51 -8.63 10.66
C PHE A 75 -6.93 -9.14 9.33
N VAL A 76 -6.47 -8.20 8.53
CA VAL A 76 -5.62 -8.45 7.36
C VAL A 76 -4.37 -7.58 7.44
N VAL A 77 -3.26 -8.06 6.87
CA VAL A 77 -2.01 -7.29 6.77
C VAL A 77 -1.71 -7.03 5.30
N THR A 78 -1.31 -5.81 5.00
CA THR A 78 -0.84 -5.40 3.68
C THR A 78 0.52 -4.71 3.80
N GLY A 79 1.32 -4.78 2.75
CA GLY A 79 2.66 -4.20 2.70
C GLY A 79 2.91 -3.44 1.42
N PHE A 80 3.80 -2.46 1.51
CA PHE A 80 4.32 -1.73 0.37
C PHE A 80 5.83 -1.56 0.54
N GLU A 81 6.57 -1.66 -0.56
CA GLU A 81 8.01 -1.43 -0.58
C GLU A 81 8.37 -0.42 -1.68
N ARG A 82 8.31 -0.83 -2.94
CA ARG A 82 8.67 -0.01 -4.08
C ARG A 82 7.76 -0.34 -5.27
N HIS A 83 7.29 0.66 -5.97
CA HIS A 83 6.47 0.51 -7.16
C HIS A 83 7.26 0.85 -8.43
N ILE A 84 7.83 2.06 -8.47
CA ILE A 84 8.69 2.53 -9.56
C ILE A 84 9.88 3.29 -9.00
N ILE A 85 10.86 3.62 -9.84
CA ILE A 85 11.91 4.56 -9.44
C ILE A 85 11.34 5.98 -9.53
N CYS A 86 11.07 6.56 -8.38
CA CYS A 86 10.57 7.92 -8.21
C CYS A 86 11.26 8.66 -7.07
N ARG A 87 12.31 8.04 -6.50
CA ARG A 87 13.16 8.62 -5.46
C ARG A 87 14.61 8.49 -5.90
N ARG A 88 15.45 9.40 -5.42
CA ARG A 88 16.90 9.32 -5.63
C ARG A 88 17.39 7.96 -5.11
N ASP A 89 18.44 7.46 -5.73
CA ASP A 89 19.05 6.15 -5.42
C ASP A 89 18.11 4.94 -5.58
N GLY A 90 16.92 5.12 -6.19
CA GLY A 90 15.97 4.07 -6.46
C GLY A 90 15.35 3.43 -5.22
N VAL A 91 15.45 4.07 -4.06
CA VAL A 91 14.95 3.53 -2.79
C VAL A 91 13.43 3.45 -2.74
N GLY A 92 12.93 2.50 -1.92
CA GLY A 92 11.50 2.30 -1.69
C GLY A 92 10.90 3.25 -0.66
N TYR A 93 9.59 3.09 -0.42
CA TYR A 93 8.88 3.66 0.72
C TYR A 93 8.23 2.52 1.52
N PRO A 94 9.00 1.84 2.36
CA PRO A 94 8.53 0.66 3.07
C PRO A 94 7.47 1.00 4.11
N ALA A 95 6.34 0.31 4.04
CA ALA A 95 5.26 0.44 5.01
C ALA A 95 4.51 -0.88 5.20
N ARG A 96 3.90 -1.07 6.37
CA ARG A 96 3.00 -2.18 6.67
C ARG A 96 1.73 -1.63 7.29
N CYS A 97 0.61 -2.26 6.99
CA CYS A 97 -0.68 -1.90 7.55
C CYS A 97 -1.37 -3.16 8.09
N ILE A 98 -1.90 -3.08 9.30
CA ILE A 98 -2.91 -3.99 9.81
C ILE A 98 -4.28 -3.31 9.76
N ARG A 99 -5.25 -4.00 9.20
CA ARG A 99 -6.63 -3.56 9.05
C ARG A 99 -7.57 -4.52 9.76
N THR A 100 -8.30 -4.02 10.73
CA THR A 100 -9.45 -4.70 11.38
C THR A 100 -10.75 -4.09 10.86
N ASN A 101 -11.90 -4.55 11.33
CA ASN A 101 -13.17 -3.92 10.96
C ASN A 101 -13.26 -2.46 11.42
N SER A 102 -12.75 -2.14 12.61
CA SER A 102 -12.88 -0.80 13.20
C SER A 102 -11.67 0.10 13.01
N PHE A 103 -10.45 -0.44 12.87
CA PHE A 103 -9.23 0.36 12.82
C PHE A 103 -8.30 -0.05 11.69
N ALA A 104 -7.52 0.92 11.21
CA ALA A 104 -6.33 0.70 10.39
C ALA A 104 -5.13 1.31 11.08
N TYR A 105 -4.07 0.53 11.31
CA TYR A 105 -2.78 1.01 11.81
C TYR A 105 -1.72 0.82 10.74
N ILE A 106 -0.96 1.88 10.46
CA ILE A 106 0.11 1.87 9.46
C ILE A 106 1.44 2.19 10.14
N ARG A 107 2.46 1.40 9.85
CA ARG A 107 3.86 1.66 10.19
C ARG A 107 4.60 2.09 8.94
N ASN A 108 5.15 3.31 8.95
CA ASN A 108 6.07 3.83 7.95
C ASN A 108 7.51 3.64 8.46
N TYR A 109 8.31 2.81 7.79
CA TYR A 109 9.67 2.48 8.26
C TYR A 109 10.68 3.57 7.93
N GLU A 110 10.42 4.34 6.87
CA GLU A 110 11.29 5.42 6.39
C GLU A 110 10.49 6.73 6.28
N PRO A 111 10.07 7.32 7.42
CA PRO A 111 9.17 8.49 7.44
C PRO A 111 9.81 9.74 6.84
N ASP A 112 11.15 9.80 6.76
CA ASP A 112 11.87 10.91 6.15
C ASP A 112 11.85 10.88 4.62
N ARG A 113 11.47 9.77 4.02
CA ARG A 113 11.28 9.66 2.57
C ARG A 113 9.91 10.21 2.16
N TRP A 114 9.81 10.66 0.92
CA TRP A 114 8.54 11.12 0.35
C TRP A 114 7.70 9.95 -0.12
N PRO A 115 6.46 9.78 0.37
CA PRO A 115 5.64 8.60 0.08
C PRO A 115 5.21 8.49 -1.39
N ALA A 116 5.05 9.63 -2.08
CA ALA A 116 4.67 9.66 -3.48
C ALA A 116 5.86 9.80 -4.45
N GLY A 117 7.09 9.74 -3.95
CA GLY A 117 8.32 10.04 -4.69
C GLY A 117 8.87 11.42 -4.34
N ASP A 118 10.15 11.63 -4.62
CA ASP A 118 10.81 12.91 -4.32
C ASP A 118 10.19 14.04 -5.15
N PRO A 119 9.92 15.21 -4.53
CA PRO A 119 9.26 16.31 -5.20
C PRO A 119 10.14 16.99 -6.27
N ASP A 120 11.45 16.77 -6.22
CA ASP A 120 12.44 17.28 -7.15
C ASP A 120 13.04 16.21 -8.08
N PHE A 121 12.48 15.00 -8.08
CA PHE A 121 12.87 13.89 -8.96
C PHE A 121 11.77 13.59 -9.99
N VAL A 122 12.14 13.58 -11.26
CA VAL A 122 11.20 13.28 -12.36
C VAL A 122 11.34 11.82 -12.75
N SER A 123 10.33 11.02 -12.47
CA SER A 123 10.23 9.68 -13.02
C SER A 123 9.88 9.74 -14.52
N SER A 124 10.43 8.80 -15.30
CA SER A 124 10.34 8.82 -16.76
C SER A 124 8.90 8.86 -17.33
N HIS A 125 7.93 8.27 -16.64
CA HIS A 125 6.56 8.16 -17.12
C HIS A 125 5.56 9.00 -16.35
N GLN A 126 5.83 9.25 -15.06
CA GLN A 126 4.85 9.85 -14.14
C GLN A 126 5.21 11.29 -13.72
N GLY A 127 6.38 11.80 -14.13
CA GLY A 127 6.86 13.11 -13.73
C GLY A 127 7.23 13.18 -12.23
N PHE A 128 7.11 14.33 -11.62
CA PHE A 128 7.32 14.51 -10.18
C PHE A 128 6.32 13.71 -9.35
N LEU A 129 6.70 13.32 -8.14
CA LEU A 129 5.88 12.52 -7.25
C LEU A 129 5.36 11.25 -7.96
N GLY A 130 6.29 10.49 -8.54
CA GLY A 130 6.04 9.49 -9.56
C GLY A 130 5.26 8.25 -9.11
N ASP A 131 5.19 7.94 -7.80
CA ASP A 131 4.31 6.85 -7.30
C ASP A 131 2.82 7.17 -7.47
N CYS A 132 2.48 8.42 -7.71
CA CYS A 132 1.12 8.82 -8.08
C CYS A 132 1.04 9.01 -9.60
N ASP A 133 0.17 8.25 -10.25
CA ASP A 133 -0.06 8.37 -11.69
C ASP A 133 -0.46 9.79 -12.09
N ARG A 134 -0.08 10.19 -13.30
CA ARG A 134 -0.45 11.48 -13.90
C ARG A 134 -1.96 11.58 -14.05
N GLY A 135 -2.46 12.80 -13.93
CA GLY A 135 -3.87 13.09 -14.12
C GLY A 135 -4.27 14.45 -13.56
N ALA A 136 -5.41 14.96 -14.00
CA ALA A 136 -5.88 16.30 -13.70
C ALA A 136 -5.89 16.63 -12.19
N THR A 137 -6.27 15.67 -11.33
CA THR A 137 -6.29 15.89 -9.88
C THR A 137 -4.87 16.08 -9.32
N LYS A 138 -3.89 15.28 -9.75
CA LYS A 138 -2.50 15.43 -9.33
C LYS A 138 -1.94 16.77 -9.76
N GLU A 139 -2.11 17.10 -11.02
CA GLU A 139 -1.62 18.34 -11.62
C GLU A 139 -2.25 19.56 -10.96
N PHE A 140 -3.57 19.52 -10.69
CA PHE A 140 -4.28 20.58 -9.98
C PHE A 140 -3.72 20.79 -8.56
N LEU A 141 -3.56 19.72 -7.80
CA LEU A 141 -3.02 19.80 -6.43
C LEU A 141 -1.58 20.33 -6.41
N MET A 142 -0.76 19.92 -7.36
CA MET A 142 0.64 20.38 -7.47
C MET A 142 0.71 21.86 -7.84
N SER A 143 -0.06 22.28 -8.84
CA SER A 143 -0.04 23.66 -9.34
C SER A 143 -0.61 24.67 -8.35
N ASN A 144 -1.49 24.23 -7.43
CA ASN A 144 -2.16 25.10 -6.47
C ASN A 144 -1.75 24.78 -5.01
N SER A 145 -0.62 24.12 -4.82
CA SER A 145 -0.16 23.62 -3.51
C SER A 145 0.06 24.70 -2.45
N SER A 146 0.29 25.97 -2.85
CA SER A 146 0.45 27.12 -1.98
C SER A 146 -0.89 27.80 -1.60
N GLU A 147 -1.97 27.50 -2.29
CA GLU A 147 -3.28 28.08 -1.98
C GLU A 147 -3.81 27.55 -0.64
N THR A 148 -4.26 28.42 0.24
CA THR A 148 -4.72 28.08 1.60
C THR A 148 -5.79 26.97 1.60
N ARG A 149 -6.70 26.99 0.61
CA ARG A 149 -7.78 26.00 0.49
C ARG A 149 -7.31 24.66 -0.05
N ILE A 150 -6.22 24.63 -0.82
CA ILE A 150 -5.71 23.43 -1.52
C ILE A 150 -4.55 22.79 -0.75
N ALA A 151 -3.73 23.59 -0.07
CA ALA A 151 -2.56 23.11 0.67
C ALA A 151 -2.83 21.92 1.62
N PRO A 152 -3.95 21.83 2.37
CA PRO A 152 -4.25 20.65 3.18
C PRO A 152 -4.38 19.36 2.35
N TYR A 153 -5.04 19.42 1.21
CA TYR A 153 -5.20 18.25 0.32
C TYR A 153 -3.90 17.86 -0.36
N TYR A 154 -3.07 18.84 -0.72
CA TYR A 154 -1.72 18.59 -1.22
C TYR A 154 -0.87 17.85 -0.16
N ARG A 155 -0.87 18.33 1.09
CA ARG A 155 -0.13 17.68 2.19
C ARG A 155 -0.63 16.27 2.47
N LEU A 156 -1.94 16.05 2.52
CA LEU A 156 -2.52 14.72 2.69
C LEU A 156 -2.14 13.76 1.55
N SER A 157 -2.03 14.28 0.33
CA SER A 157 -1.75 13.47 -0.87
C SER A 157 -0.27 13.12 -1.02
N PHE A 158 0.62 14.07 -0.75
CA PHE A 158 2.02 13.97 -1.15
C PHE A 158 3.01 14.27 -0.01
N GLY A 159 2.55 14.86 1.10
CA GLY A 159 3.39 15.20 2.24
C GLY A 159 4.02 13.98 2.90
N ARG A 160 5.15 14.19 3.59
CA ARG A 160 5.76 13.16 4.43
C ARG A 160 4.77 12.67 5.48
N ARG A 161 4.91 11.42 5.86
CA ARG A 161 4.04 10.76 6.84
C ARG A 161 4.78 10.53 8.14
N PRO A 162 4.06 10.55 9.27
CA PRO A 162 4.68 10.18 10.55
C PRO A 162 5.07 8.69 10.54
N PRO A 163 5.94 8.25 11.48
CA PRO A 163 6.31 6.85 11.62
C PRO A 163 5.11 5.92 11.83
N GLU A 164 4.05 6.43 12.43
CA GLU A 164 2.84 5.67 12.77
C GLU A 164 1.58 6.44 12.41
N GLU A 165 0.62 5.72 11.87
CA GLU A 165 -0.71 6.27 11.59
C GLU A 165 -1.76 5.31 12.16
N LEU A 166 -2.83 5.86 12.73
CA LEU A 166 -3.97 5.12 13.23
C LEU A 166 -5.26 5.82 12.80
N TYR A 167 -6.19 5.05 12.25
CA TYR A 167 -7.46 5.57 11.74
C TYR A 167 -8.63 4.76 12.28
N ASP A 168 -9.68 5.46 12.72
CA ASP A 168 -10.98 4.89 13.07
C ASP A 168 -11.80 4.76 11.77
N MET A 169 -11.98 3.55 11.30
CA MET A 169 -12.60 3.29 9.99
C MET A 169 -14.11 3.45 9.98
N GLU A 170 -14.73 3.50 11.15
CA GLU A 170 -16.16 3.73 11.28
C GLU A 170 -16.49 5.22 11.25
N ARG A 171 -15.66 6.05 11.93
CA ARG A 171 -15.86 7.49 12.05
C ARG A 171 -15.13 8.30 10.97
N ASP A 172 -14.02 7.76 10.48
CA ASP A 172 -13.19 8.38 9.45
C ASP A 172 -12.86 7.38 8.31
N PRO A 173 -13.84 6.94 7.52
CA PRO A 173 -13.64 5.98 6.45
C PRO A 173 -12.71 6.46 5.34
N HIS A 174 -12.43 7.78 5.30
CA HIS A 174 -11.48 8.38 4.35
C HIS A 174 -10.07 8.56 4.90
N GLN A 175 -9.84 8.19 6.17
CA GLN A 175 -8.53 8.21 6.83
C GLN A 175 -7.87 9.60 6.76
N LEU A 176 -8.61 10.64 7.10
CA LEU A 176 -8.16 12.03 7.05
C LEU A 176 -7.54 12.50 8.36
N ARG A 177 -7.90 11.87 9.49
CA ARG A 177 -7.44 12.22 10.82
C ARG A 177 -6.60 11.10 11.43
N ASN A 178 -5.30 11.31 11.52
CA ASN A 178 -4.40 10.39 12.21
C ASN A 178 -4.57 10.49 13.74
N LEU A 179 -4.91 9.37 14.39
CA LEU A 179 -5.14 9.27 15.83
C LEU A 179 -3.91 8.72 16.59
N ALA A 180 -2.80 8.44 15.91
CA ALA A 180 -1.65 7.75 16.49
C ALA A 180 -1.03 8.44 17.71
N GLU A 181 -1.14 9.77 17.81
CA GLU A 181 -0.61 10.56 18.91
C GLU A 181 -1.67 10.93 19.96
N GLU A 182 -2.92 10.51 19.77
CA GLU A 182 -4.00 10.79 20.72
C GLU A 182 -3.97 9.79 21.88
N LYS A 183 -3.88 10.32 23.11
CA LYS A 183 -3.73 9.52 24.34
C LYS A 183 -4.83 8.48 24.51
N ASN A 184 -6.05 8.81 24.13
CA ASN A 184 -7.21 7.92 24.25
C ASN A 184 -7.13 6.67 23.33
N PHE A 185 -6.24 6.69 22.34
CA PHE A 185 -6.04 5.59 21.39
C PHE A 185 -4.70 4.86 21.59
N ALA A 186 -3.94 5.18 22.65
CA ALA A 186 -2.62 4.60 22.90
C ALA A 186 -2.67 3.07 23.05
N GLU A 187 -3.66 2.54 23.75
CA GLU A 187 -3.84 1.09 23.92
C GLU A 187 -4.20 0.41 22.61
N VAL A 188 -5.13 0.98 21.85
CA VAL A 188 -5.53 0.45 20.52
C VAL A 188 -4.32 0.43 19.59
N LYS A 189 -3.56 1.54 19.53
CA LYS A 189 -2.33 1.63 18.74
C LYS A 189 -1.32 0.55 19.13
N SER A 190 -1.04 0.42 20.43
CA SER A 190 -0.08 -0.57 20.94
C SER A 190 -0.50 -2.01 20.62
N SER A 191 -1.77 -2.33 20.83
CA SER A 191 -2.32 -3.66 20.55
C SER A 191 -2.23 -4.01 19.06
N LEU A 192 -2.60 -3.08 18.18
CA LEU A 192 -2.53 -3.31 16.72
C LEU A 192 -1.09 -3.40 16.23
N ARG A 193 -0.18 -2.59 16.76
CA ARG A 193 1.25 -2.69 16.49
C ARG A 193 1.76 -4.08 16.83
N GLN A 194 1.53 -4.53 18.06
CA GLN A 194 1.99 -5.83 18.54
C GLN A 194 1.44 -6.96 17.66
N LYS A 195 0.13 -6.94 17.39
CA LYS A 195 -0.53 -7.94 16.56
C LYS A 195 0.03 -7.99 15.14
N MET A 196 0.30 -6.83 14.53
CA MET A 196 0.93 -6.75 13.22
C MET A 196 2.36 -7.30 13.24
N GLU A 197 3.16 -6.91 14.22
CA GLU A 197 4.55 -7.36 14.33
C GLU A 197 4.64 -8.88 14.57
N ASP A 198 3.74 -9.44 15.38
CA ASP A 198 3.69 -10.88 15.62
C ASP A 198 3.34 -11.65 14.34
N TYR A 199 2.36 -11.12 13.57
CA TYR A 199 2.04 -11.69 12.26
C TYR A 199 3.22 -11.61 11.29
N LEU A 200 3.87 -10.44 11.19
CA LEU A 200 5.03 -10.24 10.31
C LEU A 200 6.22 -11.15 10.69
N ARG A 201 6.46 -11.36 11.98
CA ARG A 201 7.49 -12.32 12.46
C ARG A 201 7.12 -13.75 12.07
N ALA A 202 5.86 -14.14 12.32
CA ALA A 202 5.39 -15.48 12.01
C ALA A 202 5.41 -15.81 10.51
N THR A 203 5.23 -14.80 9.66
CA THR A 203 5.27 -14.95 8.20
C THR A 203 6.65 -14.64 7.59
N GLY A 204 7.67 -14.41 8.42
CA GLY A 204 9.05 -14.22 7.96
C GLY A 204 9.31 -12.89 7.25
N ASP A 205 8.60 -11.82 7.57
CA ASP A 205 8.84 -10.51 6.98
C ASP A 205 10.26 -10.02 7.30
N PRO A 206 11.12 -9.75 6.30
CA PRO A 206 12.52 -9.37 6.52
C PRO A 206 12.68 -8.08 7.34
N ARG A 207 11.72 -7.17 7.30
CA ARG A 207 11.73 -5.93 8.09
C ARG A 207 11.75 -6.21 9.60
N MET A 208 11.16 -7.32 10.03
CA MET A 208 11.20 -7.76 11.44
C MET A 208 12.56 -8.29 11.88
N GLN A 209 13.44 -8.58 10.92
CA GLN A 209 14.82 -8.99 11.14
C GLN A 209 15.82 -7.84 10.91
N GLY A 210 15.35 -6.62 10.72
CA GLY A 210 16.20 -5.47 10.39
C GLY A 210 16.78 -5.50 8.96
N GLN A 211 16.25 -6.37 8.10
CA GLN A 211 16.70 -6.51 6.72
C GLN A 211 15.86 -5.67 5.76
N SER A 212 16.48 -5.28 4.65
CA SER A 212 15.87 -4.43 3.63
C SER A 212 16.19 -4.95 2.21
N PRO A 213 15.87 -6.21 1.89
CA PRO A 213 16.30 -6.83 0.64
C PRO A 213 15.80 -6.10 -0.60
N TRP A 214 14.67 -5.40 -0.50
CA TRP A 214 14.11 -4.64 -1.62
C TRP A 214 14.93 -3.39 -2.00
N ASP A 215 15.73 -2.84 -1.08
CA ASP A 215 16.63 -1.73 -1.39
C ASP A 215 17.88 -2.21 -2.13
N ASP A 216 18.22 -3.51 -2.00
CA ASP A 216 19.36 -4.16 -2.64
C ASP A 216 19.03 -4.74 -4.03
N TYR A 217 17.76 -4.87 -4.37
CA TYR A 217 17.34 -5.33 -5.69
C TYR A 217 17.26 -4.19 -6.68
N ASP A 218 17.87 -4.40 -7.84
CA ASP A 218 17.68 -3.50 -8.97
C ASP A 218 16.22 -3.49 -9.43
N PHE A 219 15.75 -2.32 -9.82
CA PHE A 219 14.47 -2.22 -10.49
C PHE A 219 14.61 -2.75 -11.92
N THR A 220 13.94 -3.86 -12.22
CA THR A 220 14.17 -4.63 -13.45
C THR A 220 13.37 -4.15 -14.67
N ASP A 221 12.56 -3.11 -14.57
CA ASP A 221 11.81 -2.62 -15.73
C ASP A 221 12.70 -1.90 -16.71
N LYS A 222 13.34 -2.68 -17.59
CA LYS A 222 14.25 -2.20 -18.65
C LYS A 222 13.60 -1.20 -19.60
N ARG A 223 12.28 -1.23 -19.75
CA ARG A 223 11.53 -0.28 -20.59
C ARG A 223 11.60 1.14 -20.04
N ILE A 224 11.69 1.24 -18.72
CA ILE A 224 11.69 2.51 -18.00
C ILE A 224 13.11 3.05 -17.80
N PHE A 225 14.10 2.18 -17.56
CA PHE A 225 15.41 2.61 -17.04
C PHE A 225 16.62 2.14 -17.85
N GLY A 226 16.44 1.40 -18.93
CA GLY A 226 17.50 1.04 -19.87
C GLY A 226 18.62 0.12 -19.35
N ASN A 227 19.17 0.37 -18.17
CA ASN A 227 20.24 -0.43 -17.58
C ASN A 227 19.96 -0.78 -16.10
N PRO A 228 19.79 -2.07 -15.74
CA PRO A 228 19.61 -2.49 -14.34
C PRO A 228 20.88 -2.34 -13.48
N ARG A 229 22.05 -2.12 -14.09
CA ARG A 229 23.34 -2.03 -13.38
C ARG A 229 23.77 -0.61 -13.04
N TRP A 230 22.88 0.37 -13.09
CA TRP A 230 23.23 1.75 -12.83
C TRP A 230 23.91 1.98 -11.46
N ARG A 231 23.62 1.12 -10.45
CA ARG A 231 24.30 1.15 -9.16
C ARG A 231 25.75 0.65 -9.23
N GLU A 232 25.98 -0.43 -9.98
CA GLU A 232 27.31 -1.07 -10.09
C GLU A 232 28.28 -0.19 -10.90
N GLU A 233 27.77 0.55 -11.87
CA GLU A 233 28.57 1.37 -12.77
C GLU A 233 28.81 2.80 -12.24
N GLY A 234 28.31 3.11 -11.01
CA GLY A 234 28.41 4.47 -10.44
C GLY A 234 27.73 5.54 -11.30
N LEU A 235 26.90 5.11 -12.24
CA LEU A 235 26.09 5.99 -13.05
C LEU A 235 25.03 6.59 -12.14
N SER A 236 25.10 7.90 -11.94
CA SER A 236 23.91 8.66 -11.55
C SER A 236 22.77 8.22 -12.45
N LEU A 237 21.56 8.00 -11.87
CA LEU A 237 20.36 7.80 -12.70
C LEU A 237 20.50 8.68 -13.93
N PRO A 238 20.34 8.13 -15.16
CA PRO A 238 20.47 8.96 -16.33
C PRO A 238 19.71 10.22 -16.02
N SER A 239 20.35 11.36 -16.14
CA SER A 239 19.73 12.65 -15.88
C SER A 239 18.50 12.68 -16.77
N VAL A 240 17.43 12.13 -16.24
CA VAL A 240 16.11 12.22 -16.85
C VAL A 240 15.94 13.70 -16.93
N ILE A 241 16.05 14.20 -18.12
CA ILE A 241 16.07 15.60 -18.45
C ILE A 241 15.00 16.22 -17.56
N LEU A 242 15.47 17.00 -16.60
CA LEU A 242 14.63 17.84 -15.79
C LEU A 242 14.05 18.88 -16.75
N ASP A 243 13.01 18.48 -17.47
CA ASP A 243 12.19 19.43 -18.19
C ASP A 243 11.19 20.02 -17.20
N PRO A 244 11.48 21.18 -16.61
CA PRO A 244 10.60 21.82 -15.64
C PRO A 244 9.33 22.37 -16.27
N ARG A 245 9.16 22.23 -17.58
CA ARG A 245 8.00 22.79 -18.26
C ARG A 245 6.73 22.03 -17.82
N PRO A 246 5.68 22.77 -17.43
CA PRO A 246 4.37 22.17 -17.25
C PRO A 246 3.96 21.51 -18.56
N LEU A 247 3.40 20.32 -18.48
CA LEU A 247 2.89 19.63 -19.64
C LEU A 247 1.79 20.47 -20.28
N PRO A 248 1.73 20.57 -21.63
CA PRO A 248 0.65 21.26 -22.28
C PRO A 248 -0.68 20.61 -21.86
N VAL A 249 -1.54 21.40 -21.28
CA VAL A 249 -2.93 21.05 -21.02
C VAL A 249 -3.60 20.89 -22.39
N ARG A 250 -4.01 19.67 -22.73
CA ARG A 250 -4.86 19.38 -23.88
C ARG A 250 -6.31 19.37 -23.45
#